data_ec9a9493599eb92cfa822987a98b5fba
#
_entry.id   ec9a9493599eb92cfa822987a98b5fba
#
_cell.length_a   1.000
_cell.length_b   1.000
_cell.length_c   1.000
_cell.angle_alpha   90.00
_cell.angle_beta   90.00
_cell.angle_gamma   90.00
#
_symmetry.space_group_name_H-M   'P 1'
#
loop_
_entity.id
_entity.type
_entity.pdbx_description
1 polymer ?
#
loop_
_entity_poly.entity_id
_entity_poly.type
_entity_poly.pdbx_seq_one_letter_code
_entity_poly.pdbx_strand_id
1 'polypeptide(L)'
;MRVLVTVGIFPPDIGGPATFVPKIAKYFQDELNYEIEILTLSDNKNSNINDDFSVKRIDRNLPIIYRWLKTIFTIYKLGKNKDLIFVNGLGTETTIANIFLNKKIIRKIVGDPVWERAYSKATISESFEVCQVRNYRF
;
A
#
# COMPACT_ATOMS: atom_id res chain seq x y z
N MET A 1 17.43 -9.31 4.13
CA MET A 1 17.04 -7.93 3.77
C MET A 1 15.78 -7.55 4.55
N ARG A 2 15.67 -6.31 5.03
CA ARG A 2 14.52 -5.84 5.80
C ARG A 2 13.59 -5.03 4.89
N VAL A 3 12.33 -5.46 4.76
CA VAL A 3 11.36 -4.86 3.84
C VAL A 3 10.17 -4.29 4.61
N LEU A 4 9.82 -3.04 4.32
CA LEU A 4 8.55 -2.46 4.73
C LEU A 4 7.53 -2.62 3.58
N VAL A 5 6.40 -3.24 3.87
CA VAL A 5 5.29 -3.35 2.94
C VAL A 5 4.20 -2.36 3.33
N THR A 6 3.83 -1.46 2.41
CA THR A 6 2.71 -0.52 2.63
C THR A 6 1.50 -0.93 1.80
N VAL A 7 0.35 -1.06 2.45
CA VAL A 7 -0.90 -1.52 1.83
C VAL A 7 -2.11 -0.81 2.42
N GLY A 8 -3.13 -0.53 1.62
CA GLY A 8 -4.35 0.16 2.07
C GLY A 8 -5.28 -0.72 2.88
N ILE A 9 -5.33 -2.03 2.55
CA ILE A 9 -6.16 -3.06 3.20
C ILE A 9 -5.35 -4.34 3.39
N PHE A 10 -5.50 -4.97 4.55
CA PHE A 10 -4.83 -6.22 4.93
C PHE A 10 -5.81 -7.08 5.73
N PRO A 11 -5.68 -8.41 5.79
CA PRO A 11 -6.60 -9.21 6.59
C PRO A 11 -6.84 -8.66 8.00
N PRO A 12 -8.08 -8.68 8.51
CA PRO A 12 -9.26 -9.41 8.01
C PRO A 12 -10.05 -8.68 6.90
N ASP A 13 -9.59 -7.53 6.41
CA ASP A 13 -10.24 -6.86 5.28
C ASP A 13 -10.29 -7.78 4.06
N ILE A 14 -11.32 -7.63 3.21
CA ILE A 14 -11.52 -8.41 1.99
C ILE A 14 -11.18 -7.55 0.78
N GLY A 15 -10.37 -8.09 -0.13
CA GLY A 15 -10.01 -7.42 -1.38
C GLY A 15 -8.70 -7.92 -1.99
N GLY A 16 -8.42 -7.47 -3.20
CA GLY A 16 -7.22 -7.89 -3.95
C GLY A 16 -5.91 -7.70 -3.19
N PRO A 17 -5.62 -6.51 -2.64
CA PRO A 17 -4.44 -6.31 -1.81
C PRO A 17 -4.38 -7.20 -0.57
N ALA A 18 -5.53 -7.37 0.12
CA ALA A 18 -5.62 -8.22 1.32
C ALA A 18 -5.37 -9.71 1.03
N THR A 19 -5.63 -10.16 -0.21
CA THR A 19 -5.32 -11.52 -0.64
C THR A 19 -3.89 -11.67 -1.17
N PHE A 20 -3.39 -10.65 -1.86
CA PHE A 20 -2.08 -10.70 -2.52
C PHE A 20 -0.93 -10.48 -1.54
N VAL A 21 -1.04 -9.47 -0.65
CA VAL A 21 0.09 -9.06 0.20
C VAL A 21 0.53 -10.15 1.16
N PRO A 22 -0.35 -10.91 1.84
CA PRO A 22 0.09 -12.03 2.67
C PRO A 22 0.89 -13.08 1.90
N LYS A 23 0.45 -13.39 0.67
CA LYS A 23 1.12 -14.40 -0.17
C LYS A 23 2.52 -13.97 -0.58
N ILE A 24 2.68 -12.72 -1.04
CA ILE A 24 3.99 -12.21 -1.45
C ILE A 24 4.91 -11.97 -0.24
N ALA A 25 4.36 -11.53 0.89
CA ALA A 25 5.11 -11.36 2.12
C ALA A 25 5.66 -12.70 2.63
N LYS A 26 4.82 -13.74 2.60
CA LYS A 26 5.23 -15.09 2.95
C LYS A 26 6.32 -15.62 2.00
N TYR A 27 6.16 -15.43 0.70
CA TYR A 27 7.21 -15.78 -0.26
C TYR A 27 8.54 -15.07 0.03
N PHE A 28 8.51 -13.78 0.33
CA PHE A 28 9.71 -13.03 0.68
C PHE A 28 10.37 -13.55 1.96
N GLN A 29 9.58 -14.00 2.91
CA GLN A 29 10.07 -14.53 4.18
C GLN A 29 10.64 -15.95 4.02
N ASP A 30 9.87 -16.86 3.38
CA ASP A 30 10.20 -18.27 3.32
C ASP A 30 11.30 -18.57 2.28
N GLU A 31 11.21 -17.95 1.09
CA GLU A 31 12.12 -18.24 -0.04
C GLU A 31 13.33 -17.30 -0.09
N LEU A 32 13.15 -16.03 0.32
CA LEU A 32 14.22 -15.04 0.22
C LEU A 32 14.85 -14.70 1.59
N ASN A 33 14.30 -15.25 2.66
CA ASN A 33 14.75 -15.01 4.03
C ASN A 33 14.78 -13.50 4.38
N TYR A 34 13.70 -12.77 3.97
CA TYR A 34 13.57 -11.36 4.27
C TYR A 34 12.76 -11.14 5.55
N GLU A 35 13.15 -10.15 6.33
CA GLU A 35 12.38 -9.68 7.48
C GLU A 35 11.31 -8.70 7.00
N ILE A 36 10.03 -9.08 7.14
CA ILE A 36 8.88 -8.33 6.63
C ILE A 36 8.17 -7.61 7.77
N GLU A 37 7.90 -6.32 7.56
CA GLU A 37 7.00 -5.54 8.38
C GLU A 37 5.95 -4.88 7.51
N ILE A 38 4.67 -4.96 7.91
CA ILE A 38 3.53 -4.50 7.12
C ILE A 38 2.90 -3.29 7.81
N LEU A 39 2.65 -2.23 7.04
CA LEU A 39 1.84 -1.09 7.46
C LEU A 39 0.54 -1.07 6.67
N THR A 40 -0.59 -1.03 7.38
CA THR A 40 -1.93 -1.02 6.78
C THR A 40 -2.88 -0.06 7.51
N LEU A 41 -3.97 0.31 6.82
CA LEU A 41 -5.13 0.93 7.47
C LEU A 41 -6.10 -0.16 7.93
N SER A 42 -6.77 0.05 9.07
CA SER A 42 -7.74 -0.92 9.60
C SER A 42 -8.84 -0.20 10.37
N ASP A 43 -10.06 -0.74 10.33
CA ASP A 43 -11.16 -0.24 11.15
C ASP A 43 -11.04 -0.71 12.61
N ASN A 44 -10.30 -1.79 12.86
CA ASN A 44 -10.03 -2.35 14.18
C ASN A 44 -8.59 -2.09 14.63
N LYS A 45 -8.43 -1.26 15.68
CA LYS A 45 -7.11 -1.00 16.31
C LYS A 45 -6.54 -2.22 17.03
N ASN A 46 -7.40 -3.08 17.54
CA ASN A 46 -7.08 -4.17 18.47
C ASN A 46 -7.33 -5.54 17.87
N SER A 47 -7.16 -5.70 16.56
CA SER A 47 -7.17 -7.05 16.02
C SER A 47 -5.93 -7.78 16.55
N ASN A 48 -6.09 -8.50 17.67
CA ASN A 48 -5.23 -9.62 18.06
C ASN A 48 -5.38 -10.74 17.02
N ILE A 49 -5.16 -10.39 15.77
CA ILE A 49 -5.06 -11.36 14.71
C ILE A 49 -3.66 -11.93 14.90
N ASN A 50 -3.57 -13.23 15.02
CA ASN A 50 -2.32 -13.95 14.94
C ASN A 50 -1.79 -13.76 13.51
N ASP A 51 -1.19 -12.61 13.26
CA ASP A 51 -0.53 -12.34 12.00
C ASP A 51 0.81 -13.09 12.01
N ASP A 52 1.10 -13.84 10.97
CA ASP A 52 2.42 -14.45 10.73
C ASP A 52 3.50 -13.39 10.51
N PHE A 53 3.12 -12.11 10.50
CA PHE A 53 3.98 -10.96 10.22
C PHE A 53 3.88 -9.89 11.31
N SER A 54 4.90 -9.06 11.43
CA SER A 54 4.81 -7.80 12.17
C SER A 54 3.91 -6.81 11.43
N VAL A 55 2.68 -6.60 11.91
CA VAL A 55 1.68 -5.72 11.26
C VAL A 55 1.39 -4.50 12.12
N LYS A 56 1.69 -3.33 11.56
CA LYS A 56 1.31 -2.05 12.15
C LYS A 56 0.01 -1.54 11.51
N ARG A 57 -1.04 -1.36 12.31
CA ARG A 57 -2.35 -0.89 11.86
C ARG A 57 -2.59 0.57 12.28
N ILE A 58 -3.07 1.38 11.34
CA ILE A 58 -3.52 2.76 11.57
C ILE A 58 -5.04 2.76 11.42
N ASP A 59 -5.73 3.38 12.37
CA ASP A 59 -7.18 3.52 12.36
C ASP A 59 -7.65 4.29 11.12
N ARG A 60 -8.50 3.64 10.31
CA ARG A 60 -9.07 4.20 9.07
C ARG A 60 -10.08 5.31 9.36
N ASN A 61 -10.73 5.28 10.54
CA ASN A 61 -11.78 6.22 10.93
C ASN A 61 -11.24 7.57 11.44
N LEU A 62 -9.93 7.74 11.55
CA LEU A 62 -9.33 9.02 11.92
C LEU A 62 -9.66 10.11 10.88
N PRO A 63 -9.79 11.38 11.29
CA PRO A 63 -9.92 12.49 10.36
C PRO A 63 -8.86 12.43 9.27
N ILE A 64 -9.26 12.66 8.01
CA ILE A 64 -8.45 12.37 6.83
C ILE A 64 -7.05 12.99 6.88
N ILE A 65 -6.95 14.25 7.28
CA ILE A 65 -5.66 14.97 7.36
C ILE A 65 -4.78 14.37 8.46
N TYR A 66 -5.35 14.11 9.63
CA TYR A 66 -4.61 13.50 10.74
C TYR A 66 -4.14 12.08 10.41
N ARG A 67 -5.00 11.27 9.81
CA ARG A 67 -4.66 9.91 9.33
C ARG A 67 -3.52 9.97 8.33
N TRP A 68 -3.61 10.88 7.37
CA TRP A 68 -2.60 11.05 6.32
C TRP A 68 -1.23 11.40 6.91
N LEU A 69 -1.16 12.42 7.77
CA LEU A 69 0.07 12.82 8.45
C LEU A 69 0.63 11.70 9.34
N LYS A 70 -0.25 11.02 10.08
CA LYS A 70 0.12 9.88 10.93
C LYS A 70 0.70 8.73 10.11
N THR A 71 0.10 8.45 8.94
CA THR A 71 0.59 7.41 8.03
C THR A 71 1.98 7.76 7.50
N ILE A 72 2.20 8.98 7.00
CA ILE A 72 3.50 9.46 6.53
C ILE A 72 4.56 9.33 7.64
N PHE A 73 4.25 9.82 8.84
CA PHE A 73 5.17 9.77 9.96
C PHE A 73 5.49 8.33 10.38
N THR A 74 4.49 7.44 10.36
CA THR A 74 4.69 6.03 10.67
C THR A 74 5.56 5.34 9.63
N ILE A 75 5.32 5.59 8.33
CA ILE A 75 6.17 5.08 7.25
C ILE A 75 7.61 5.58 7.43
N TYR A 76 7.80 6.86 7.71
CA TYR A 76 9.10 7.42 7.98
C TYR A 76 9.81 6.72 9.15
N LYS A 77 9.10 6.54 10.27
CA LYS A 77 9.67 5.90 11.47
C LYS A 77 10.08 4.45 11.21
N LEU A 78 9.20 3.67 10.58
CA LEU A 78 9.46 2.25 10.28
C LEU A 78 10.51 2.10 9.18
N GLY A 79 10.47 2.94 8.15
CA GLY A 79 11.35 2.87 6.99
C GLY A 79 12.82 3.17 7.28
N LYS A 80 13.12 3.88 8.38
CA LYS A 80 14.53 4.19 8.76
C LYS A 80 15.41 2.94 8.82
N ASN A 81 14.90 1.87 9.39
CA ASN A 81 15.63 0.62 9.60
C ASN A 81 15.36 -0.43 8.53
N LYS A 82 14.77 -0.04 7.39
CA LYS A 82 14.48 -0.94 6.27
C LYS A 82 15.41 -0.68 5.10
N ASP A 83 15.61 -1.72 4.30
CA ASP A 83 16.47 -1.67 3.11
C ASP A 83 15.67 -1.36 1.85
N LEU A 84 14.37 -1.75 1.85
CA LEU A 84 13.44 -1.63 0.74
C LEU A 84 12.04 -1.32 1.24
N ILE A 85 11.27 -0.55 0.45
CA ILE A 85 9.84 -0.34 0.66
C ILE A 85 9.07 -0.95 -0.53
N PHE A 86 8.21 -1.94 -0.25
CA PHE A 86 7.30 -2.51 -1.23
C PHE A 86 5.92 -1.87 -1.10
N VAL A 87 5.46 -1.19 -2.15
CA VAL A 87 4.24 -0.38 -2.15
C VAL A 87 3.13 -1.08 -2.94
N ASN A 88 2.11 -1.56 -2.25
CA ASN A 88 0.86 -2.08 -2.84
C ASN A 88 -0.37 -1.26 -2.41
N GLY A 89 -0.16 -0.06 -1.93
CA GLY A 89 -1.13 0.91 -1.45
C GLY A 89 -0.44 2.00 -0.66
N LEU A 90 -1.13 3.07 -0.27
CA LEU A 90 -0.57 4.21 0.45
C LEU A 90 0.61 4.86 -0.31
N GLY A 91 0.49 4.89 -1.65
CA GLY A 91 1.59 5.31 -2.52
C GLY A 91 2.00 6.76 -2.32
N THR A 92 1.05 7.67 -2.16
CA THR A 92 1.31 9.10 -1.94
C THR A 92 2.03 9.33 -0.63
N GLU A 93 1.53 8.72 0.45
CA GLU A 93 2.11 8.80 1.80
C GLU A 93 3.53 8.23 1.82
N THR A 94 3.70 7.10 1.13
CA THR A 94 5.03 6.45 1.02
C THR A 94 6.00 7.32 0.23
N THR A 95 5.56 7.93 -0.87
CA THR A 95 6.41 8.81 -1.69
C THR A 95 6.89 10.01 -0.87
N ILE A 96 5.98 10.66 -0.13
CA ILE A 96 6.32 11.81 0.72
C ILE A 96 7.29 11.41 1.84
N ALA A 97 7.02 10.30 2.53
CA ALA A 97 7.92 9.79 3.57
C ALA A 97 9.30 9.46 2.99
N ASN A 98 9.35 8.95 1.76
CA ASN A 98 10.59 8.54 1.13
C ASN A 98 11.47 9.68 0.64
N ILE A 99 10.94 10.90 0.48
CA ILE A 99 11.75 12.10 0.24
C ILE A 99 12.83 12.25 1.34
N PHE A 100 12.48 11.90 2.58
CA PHE A 100 13.38 11.97 3.73
C PHE A 100 14.15 10.68 4.00
N LEU A 101 13.64 9.54 3.54
CA LEU A 101 14.24 8.22 3.78
C LEU A 101 15.26 7.83 2.72
N ASN A 102 15.04 8.26 1.48
CA ASN A 102 15.83 7.92 0.30
C ASN A 102 16.08 6.40 0.15
N LYS A 103 15.01 5.61 0.35
CA LYS A 103 15.05 4.14 0.23
C LYS A 103 14.64 3.70 -1.18
N LYS A 104 15.08 2.51 -1.57
CA LYS A 104 14.59 1.87 -2.80
C LYS A 104 13.10 1.54 -2.63
N ILE A 105 12.30 1.88 -3.65
CA ILE A 105 10.87 1.58 -3.70
C ILE A 105 10.59 0.63 -4.86
N ILE A 106 9.86 -0.43 -4.58
CA ILE A 106 9.20 -1.25 -5.59
C ILE A 106 7.70 -1.02 -5.45
N ARG A 107 7.06 -0.57 -6.51
CA ARG A 107 5.62 -0.30 -6.51
C ARG A 107 4.88 -1.27 -7.42
N LYS A 108 3.90 -1.98 -6.85
CA LYS A 108 2.93 -2.74 -7.66
C LYS A 108 1.84 -1.78 -8.13
N ILE A 109 1.71 -1.64 -9.43
CA ILE A 109 0.63 -0.88 -10.07
C ILE A 109 -0.37 -1.90 -10.60
N VAL A 110 -1.63 -1.82 -10.14
CA VAL A 110 -2.71 -2.77 -10.48
C VAL A 110 -3.69 -2.16 -11.47
N GLY A 111 -3.72 -0.83 -11.59
CA GLY A 111 -4.58 -0.08 -12.49
C GLY A 111 -4.12 1.37 -12.61
N ASP A 112 -4.73 2.11 -13.53
CA ASP A 112 -4.50 3.54 -13.66
C ASP A 112 -5.52 4.29 -12.80
N PRO A 113 -5.10 5.00 -11.74
CA PRO A 113 -6.02 5.74 -10.88
C PRO A 113 -6.80 6.85 -11.61
N VAL A 114 -6.26 7.36 -12.71
CA VAL A 114 -6.93 8.38 -13.52
C VAL A 114 -8.07 7.74 -14.30
N TRP A 115 -7.80 6.62 -14.96
CA TRP A 115 -8.83 5.86 -15.67
C TRP A 115 -9.92 5.36 -14.71
N GLU A 116 -9.56 4.78 -13.56
CA GLU A 116 -10.52 4.29 -12.56
C GLU A 116 -11.46 5.40 -12.07
N ARG A 117 -10.92 6.61 -11.82
CA ARG A 117 -11.73 7.77 -11.45
C ARG A 117 -12.63 8.25 -12.57
N ALA A 118 -12.14 8.28 -13.80
CA ALA A 118 -12.90 8.69 -14.95
C ALA A 118 -14.03 7.70 -15.27
N TYR A 119 -13.75 6.41 -15.15
CA TYR A 119 -14.72 5.33 -15.32
C TYR A 119 -15.79 5.37 -14.21
N SER A 120 -15.40 5.51 -12.95
CA SER A 120 -16.35 5.59 -11.83
C SER A 120 -17.25 6.82 -11.85
N LYS A 121 -16.77 7.91 -12.45
CA LYS A 121 -17.58 9.15 -12.69
C LYS A 121 -18.40 9.10 -13.97
N ALA A 122 -18.47 7.95 -14.65
CA ALA A 122 -19.12 7.77 -15.95
C ALA A 122 -18.64 8.76 -17.04
N THR A 123 -17.43 9.31 -16.89
CA THR A 123 -16.81 10.21 -17.88
C THR A 123 -16.25 9.39 -19.04
N ILE A 124 -15.88 8.14 -18.82
CA ILE A 124 -15.38 7.19 -19.81
C ILE A 124 -16.15 5.87 -19.62
N SER A 125 -16.66 5.32 -20.71
CA SER A 125 -17.35 4.02 -20.74
C SER A 125 -16.50 2.91 -21.37
N GLU A 126 -15.32 3.26 -21.88
CA GLU A 126 -14.44 2.35 -22.60
C GLU A 126 -13.52 1.56 -21.64
N SER A 127 -13.10 0.36 -22.08
CA SER A 127 -12.15 -0.44 -21.32
C SER A 127 -10.79 0.25 -21.22
N PHE A 128 -10.02 -0.11 -20.20
CA PHE A 128 -8.67 0.46 -19.97
C PHE A 128 -7.75 0.32 -21.19
N GLU A 129 -7.80 -0.82 -21.88
CA GLU A 129 -6.99 -1.10 -23.07
C GLU A 129 -7.31 -0.15 -24.23
N VAL A 130 -8.61 0.10 -24.48
CA VAL A 130 -9.07 1.02 -25.52
C VAL A 130 -8.71 2.45 -25.18
N CYS A 131 -8.81 2.83 -23.90
CA CYS A 131 -8.47 4.16 -23.42
C CYS A 131 -6.96 4.46 -23.60
N GLN A 132 -6.09 3.49 -23.40
CA GLN A 132 -4.65 3.66 -23.62
C GLN A 132 -4.28 3.93 -25.08
N VAL A 133 -4.99 3.32 -26.03
CA VAL A 133 -4.72 3.47 -27.47
C VAL A 133 -5.19 4.84 -28.00
N ARG A 134 -6.22 5.42 -27.42
CA ARG A 134 -6.86 6.65 -27.93
C ARG A 134 -6.24 7.96 -27.47
N ASN A 135 -5.22 7.95 -26.64
CA ASN A 135 -4.50 9.17 -26.21
C ASN A 135 -5.44 10.28 -25.71
N TYR A 136 -6.35 9.98 -24.78
CA TYR A 136 -7.20 11.00 -24.17
C TYR A 136 -6.32 12.03 -23.44
N ARG A 137 -6.42 13.31 -23.85
CA ARG A 137 -5.91 14.45 -23.08
C ARG A 137 -6.95 14.77 -22.00
N PHE A 138 -6.57 14.58 -20.76
CA PHE A 138 -7.35 14.97 -19.57
C PHE A 138 -6.96 16.37 -19.12
#